data_8750a1fb275e662c317167ebf9208635
#
_entry.id   8750a1fb275e662c317167ebf9208635
#
_cell.length_a   1.000
_cell.length_b   1.000
_cell.length_c   1.000
_cell.angle_alpha   90.00
_cell.angle_beta   90.00
_cell.angle_gamma   90.00
#
_symmetry.space_group_name_H-M   'P 1'
#
loop_
_entity.id
_entity.type
_entity.pdbx_description
1 polymer ?
#
loop_
_entity_poly.entity_id
_entity_poly.type
_entity_poly.pdbx_seq_one_letter_code
_entity_poly.pdbx_strand_id
1 'polypeptide(L)'
;MIQNTALTEWFRHVPEDKWLRDPAASQNDAQAIWDKLGLKPGIRIFECPCGKADIGFPLARMGAIMSGMDFNPHFVAAARNKFYRADLPGTFTNDDMRHAVFPHNQDLIINWASSFGYFSDEGNKDLLERFAESLKSGGELLIEVANPKLVMSGRATRLIASGETC
;
A
#
# COMPACT_ATOMS: atom_id res chain seq x y z
N MET A 1 9.33 14.34 20.59
CA MET A 1 9.08 13.70 19.29
C MET A 1 9.97 12.46 19.22
N ILE A 2 9.40 11.29 19.35
CA ILE A 2 10.15 10.04 19.17
C ILE A 2 10.16 9.81 17.65
N GLN A 3 11.17 10.35 16.96
CA GLN A 3 11.55 9.80 15.68
C GLN A 3 12.02 8.37 15.97
N ASN A 4 11.19 7.38 15.67
CA ASN A 4 11.55 5.99 15.92
C ASN A 4 12.53 5.52 14.83
N THR A 5 13.74 6.08 14.88
CA THR A 5 14.85 5.74 13.97
C THR A 5 15.12 4.25 13.96
N ALA A 6 14.98 3.57 15.12
CA ALA A 6 15.16 2.13 15.23
C ALA A 6 14.12 1.35 14.42
N LEU A 7 12.84 1.76 14.44
CA LEU A 7 11.78 1.13 13.66
C LEU A 7 11.99 1.37 12.15
N THR A 8 12.37 2.59 11.77
CA THR A 8 12.67 2.93 10.38
C THR A 8 13.84 2.10 9.85
N GLU A 9 14.92 1.99 10.62
CA GLU A 9 16.06 1.16 10.24
C GLU A 9 15.71 -0.34 10.18
N TRP A 10 14.87 -0.82 11.10
CA TRP A 10 14.39 -2.19 11.06
C TRP A 10 13.62 -2.49 9.76
N PHE A 11 12.66 -1.65 9.38
CA PHE A 11 11.90 -1.82 8.13
C PHE A 11 12.78 -1.74 6.89
N ARG A 12 13.84 -0.92 6.90
CA ARG A 12 14.79 -0.81 5.78
C ARG A 12 15.53 -2.11 5.51
N HIS A 13 15.80 -2.89 6.54
CA HIS A 13 16.72 -4.01 6.49
C HIS A 13 16.06 -5.38 6.73
N VAL A 14 14.77 -5.42 7.06
CA VAL A 14 14.11 -6.69 7.27
C VAL A 14 14.15 -7.53 5.99
N PRO A 15 14.65 -8.78 6.05
CA PRO A 15 14.68 -9.67 4.88
C PRO A 15 13.28 -10.02 4.40
N GLU A 16 13.12 -10.23 3.09
CA GLU A 16 11.81 -10.53 2.48
C GLU A 16 11.17 -11.82 3.02
N ASP A 17 11.99 -12.80 3.42
CA ASP A 17 11.53 -14.07 3.98
C ASP A 17 11.00 -13.95 5.42
N LYS A 18 11.25 -12.84 6.10
CA LYS A 18 10.70 -12.54 7.43
C LYS A 18 9.35 -11.82 7.38
N TRP A 19 8.97 -11.30 6.24
CA TRP A 19 7.68 -10.65 6.04
C TRP A 19 6.82 -11.49 5.08
N LEU A 20 6.37 -12.63 5.61
CA LEU A 20 5.56 -13.56 4.83
C LEU A 20 4.07 -13.22 4.99
N ARG A 21 3.40 -13.10 3.85
CA ARG A 21 1.96 -13.02 3.77
C ARG A 21 1.44 -14.22 2.98
N ASP A 22 0.34 -14.80 3.44
CA ASP A 22 -0.31 -15.88 2.73
C ASP A 22 -0.80 -15.39 1.35
N PRO A 23 -0.35 -15.98 0.24
CA PRO A 23 -0.78 -15.59 -1.09
C PRO A 23 -2.29 -15.73 -1.31
N ALA A 24 -2.94 -16.72 -0.70
CA ALA A 24 -4.39 -16.90 -0.80
C ALA A 24 -5.14 -15.78 -0.07
N ALA A 25 -4.66 -15.38 1.11
CA ALA A 25 -5.23 -14.23 1.82
C ALA A 25 -5.05 -12.93 1.00
N SER A 26 -3.89 -12.72 0.39
CA SER A 26 -3.64 -11.56 -0.47
C SER A 26 -4.55 -11.53 -1.70
N GLN A 27 -4.78 -12.69 -2.33
CA GLN A 27 -5.70 -12.82 -3.45
C GLN A 27 -7.15 -12.50 -3.03
N ASN A 28 -7.59 -13.00 -1.88
CA ASN A 28 -8.94 -12.76 -1.36
C ASN A 28 -9.15 -11.28 -0.99
N ASP A 29 -8.15 -10.64 -0.37
CA ASP A 29 -8.20 -9.23 -0.03
C ASP A 29 -8.27 -8.36 -1.31
N ALA A 30 -7.44 -8.65 -2.31
CA ALA A 30 -7.45 -7.93 -3.58
C ALA A 30 -8.79 -8.12 -4.33
N GLN A 31 -9.36 -9.33 -4.32
CA GLN A 31 -10.69 -9.58 -4.88
C GLN A 31 -11.76 -8.77 -4.14
N ALA A 32 -11.72 -8.74 -2.82
CA ALA A 32 -12.65 -7.95 -2.03
C ALA A 32 -12.55 -6.44 -2.30
N ILE A 33 -11.33 -5.91 -2.48
CA ILE A 33 -11.09 -4.52 -2.88
C ILE A 33 -11.72 -4.28 -4.26
N TRP A 34 -11.40 -5.14 -5.22
CA TRP A 34 -11.90 -5.04 -6.59
C TRP A 34 -13.41 -4.98 -6.67
N ASP A 35 -14.09 -5.90 -5.99
CA ASP A 35 -15.54 -6.04 -6.02
C ASP A 35 -16.24 -4.90 -5.25
N LYS A 36 -15.74 -4.55 -4.05
CA LYS A 36 -16.38 -3.53 -3.20
C LYS A 36 -16.27 -2.14 -3.77
N LEU A 37 -15.14 -1.80 -4.42
CA LEU A 37 -14.94 -0.50 -5.05
C LEU A 37 -15.39 -0.50 -6.53
N GLY A 38 -15.90 -1.62 -7.05
CA GLY A 38 -16.38 -1.73 -8.43
C GLY A 38 -15.29 -1.44 -9.46
N LEU A 39 -14.04 -1.84 -9.16
CA LEU A 39 -12.89 -1.54 -10.01
C LEU A 39 -13.02 -2.18 -11.38
N LYS A 40 -12.36 -1.60 -12.36
CA LYS A 40 -12.38 -2.07 -13.76
C LYS A 40 -10.97 -2.11 -14.34
N PRO A 41 -10.71 -2.97 -15.35
CA PRO A 41 -9.44 -2.98 -16.05
C PRO A 41 -9.06 -1.58 -16.56
N GLY A 42 -7.77 -1.24 -16.46
CA GLY A 42 -7.24 0.08 -16.83
C GLY A 42 -7.19 1.09 -15.68
N ILE A 43 -7.77 0.76 -14.51
CA ILE A 43 -7.68 1.61 -13.31
C ILE A 43 -6.21 1.79 -12.88
N ARG A 44 -5.82 3.01 -12.56
CA ARG A 44 -4.47 3.36 -12.11
C ARG A 44 -4.42 3.31 -10.58
N ILE A 45 -3.61 2.42 -10.05
CA ILE A 45 -3.48 2.21 -8.60
C ILE A 45 -2.05 2.48 -8.15
N PHE A 46 -1.91 3.27 -7.08
CA PHE A 46 -0.65 3.47 -6.39
C PHE A 46 -0.70 2.81 -5.00
N GLU A 47 0.18 1.84 -4.76
CA GLU A 47 0.31 1.15 -3.46
C GLU A 47 1.50 1.74 -2.69
N CYS A 48 1.25 2.31 -1.50
CA CYS A 48 2.27 2.97 -0.69
C CYS A 48 2.00 2.77 0.82
N PRO A 49 2.89 2.05 1.53
CA PRO A 49 4.01 1.27 1.02
C PRO A 49 3.54 -0.01 0.33
N CYS A 50 4.25 -0.43 -0.72
CA CYS A 50 3.81 -1.58 -1.51
C CYS A 50 4.35 -2.94 -1.01
N GLY A 51 5.33 -2.94 -0.11
CA GLY A 51 6.00 -4.18 0.26
C GLY A 51 6.47 -4.95 -0.97
N LYS A 52 6.13 -6.23 -1.02
CA LYS A 52 6.40 -7.11 -2.18
C LYS A 52 5.26 -7.10 -3.21
N ALA A 53 4.42 -6.07 -3.20
CA ALA A 53 3.19 -5.95 -3.99
C ALA A 53 2.25 -7.16 -3.79
N ASP A 54 2.04 -7.55 -2.55
CA ASP A 54 1.20 -8.73 -2.25
C ASP A 54 -0.29 -8.44 -2.50
N ILE A 55 -0.72 -7.18 -2.44
CA ILE A 55 -2.05 -6.73 -2.87
C ILE A 55 -2.01 -6.24 -4.33
N GLY A 56 -1.00 -5.47 -4.72
CA GLY A 56 -0.90 -4.92 -6.07
C GLY A 56 -0.77 -5.97 -7.17
N PHE A 57 -0.11 -7.09 -6.91
CA PHE A 57 0.08 -8.13 -7.90
C PHE A 57 -1.24 -8.81 -8.34
N PRO A 58 -2.11 -9.29 -7.44
CA PRO A 58 -3.42 -9.80 -7.85
C PRO A 58 -4.32 -8.72 -8.48
N LEU A 59 -4.25 -7.46 -8.05
CA LEU A 59 -4.97 -6.35 -8.71
C LEU A 59 -4.48 -6.13 -10.15
N ALA A 60 -3.16 -6.20 -10.39
CA ALA A 60 -2.61 -6.13 -11.75
C ALA A 60 -3.11 -7.29 -12.63
N ARG A 61 -3.23 -8.49 -12.08
CA ARG A 61 -3.79 -9.64 -12.80
C ARG A 61 -5.27 -9.49 -13.16
N MET A 62 -6.00 -8.64 -12.45
CA MET A 62 -7.37 -8.25 -12.78
C MET A 62 -7.44 -7.06 -13.76
N GLY A 63 -6.29 -6.52 -14.17
CA GLY A 63 -6.18 -5.48 -15.17
C GLY A 63 -5.89 -4.08 -14.64
N ALA A 64 -5.52 -3.92 -13.37
CA ALA A 64 -5.06 -2.63 -12.86
C ALA A 64 -3.69 -2.25 -13.42
N ILE A 65 -3.48 -0.95 -13.64
CA ILE A 65 -2.17 -0.35 -13.95
C ILE A 65 -1.51 0.02 -12.63
N MET A 66 -0.52 -0.78 -12.22
CA MET A 66 0.08 -0.67 -10.90
C MET A 66 1.32 0.20 -10.86
N SER A 67 1.37 1.06 -9.86
CA SER A 67 2.60 1.68 -9.35
C SER A 67 2.71 1.43 -7.85
N GLY A 68 3.93 1.39 -7.34
CA GLY A 68 4.15 1.17 -5.92
C GLY A 68 5.46 1.76 -5.43
N MET A 69 5.52 1.98 -4.14
CA MET A 69 6.71 2.48 -3.46
C MET A 69 6.89 1.77 -2.13
N ASP A 70 8.14 1.47 -1.79
CA ASP A 70 8.49 0.98 -0.47
C ASP A 70 9.88 1.45 -0.06
N PHE A 71 10.06 1.62 1.23
CA PHE A 71 11.34 2.02 1.81
C PHE A 71 12.37 0.88 1.83
N ASN A 72 11.91 -0.37 1.82
CA ASN A 72 12.77 -1.55 1.83
C ASN A 72 13.17 -1.94 0.40
N PRO A 73 14.48 -1.86 0.04
CA PRO A 73 14.94 -2.18 -1.31
C PRO A 73 14.74 -3.66 -1.69
N HIS A 74 14.76 -4.58 -0.71
CA HIS A 74 14.52 -6.01 -0.96
C HIS A 74 13.06 -6.27 -1.35
N PHE A 75 12.11 -5.57 -0.71
CA PHE A 75 10.70 -5.66 -1.05
C PHE A 75 10.42 -5.13 -2.45
N VAL A 76 10.98 -3.97 -2.78
CA VAL A 76 10.84 -3.39 -4.13
C VAL A 76 11.46 -4.30 -5.20
N ALA A 77 12.62 -4.90 -4.93
CA ALA A 77 13.23 -5.86 -5.85
C ALA A 77 12.35 -7.10 -6.05
N ALA A 78 11.76 -7.62 -4.97
CA ALA A 78 10.83 -8.75 -5.03
C ALA A 78 9.55 -8.40 -5.82
N ALA A 79 8.97 -7.20 -5.59
CA ALA A 79 7.82 -6.71 -6.35
C ALA A 79 8.12 -6.63 -7.85
N ARG A 80 9.23 -5.98 -8.23
CA ARG A 80 9.68 -5.89 -9.63
C ARG A 80 9.87 -7.25 -10.27
N ASN A 81 10.53 -8.18 -9.58
CA ASN A 81 10.79 -9.53 -10.08
C ASN A 81 9.47 -10.33 -10.25
N LYS A 82 8.53 -10.20 -9.31
CA LYS A 82 7.20 -10.82 -9.39
C LYS A 82 6.44 -10.37 -10.63
N PHE A 83 6.42 -9.07 -10.91
CA PHE A 83 5.76 -8.49 -12.08
C PHE A 83 6.47 -8.89 -13.37
N TYR A 84 7.80 -8.81 -13.42
CA TYR A 84 8.60 -9.21 -14.56
C TYR A 84 8.35 -10.68 -14.97
N ARG A 85 8.36 -11.59 -14.01
CA ARG A 85 8.12 -13.03 -14.27
C ARG A 85 6.70 -13.34 -14.77
N ALA A 86 5.75 -12.49 -14.46
CA ALA A 86 4.35 -12.64 -14.88
C ALA A 86 4.02 -11.88 -16.16
N ASP A 87 5.01 -11.21 -16.76
CA ASP A 87 4.83 -10.30 -17.92
C ASP A 87 3.75 -9.24 -17.67
N LEU A 88 3.70 -8.71 -16.44
CA LEU A 88 2.77 -7.65 -16.06
C LEU A 88 3.48 -6.31 -15.98
N PRO A 89 2.88 -5.24 -16.53
CA PRO A 89 3.41 -3.89 -16.36
C PRO A 89 3.24 -3.42 -14.92
N GLY A 90 4.28 -2.78 -14.38
CA GLY A 90 4.25 -2.18 -13.05
C GLY A 90 5.49 -1.33 -12.79
N THR A 91 5.31 -0.23 -12.09
CA THR A 91 6.41 0.68 -11.73
C THR A 91 6.60 0.70 -10.22
N PHE A 92 7.77 0.28 -9.74
CA PHE A 92 8.04 0.22 -8.31
C PHE A 92 9.31 1.02 -8.00
N THR A 93 9.24 1.89 -6.98
CA THR A 93 10.35 2.75 -6.56
C THR A 93 10.76 2.44 -5.13
N ASN A 94 12.08 2.46 -4.88
CA ASN A 94 12.59 2.40 -3.53
C ASN A 94 12.83 3.82 -3.04
N ASP A 95 11.94 4.27 -2.16
CA ASP A 95 12.00 5.63 -1.62
C ASP A 95 11.23 5.72 -0.30
N ASP A 96 11.37 6.85 0.38
CA ASP A 96 10.70 7.14 1.64
C ASP A 96 9.41 7.93 1.40
N MET A 97 8.27 7.36 1.76
CA MET A 97 6.96 7.99 1.56
C MET A 97 6.81 9.36 2.25
N ARG A 98 7.71 9.72 3.18
CA ARG A 98 7.74 11.06 3.80
C ARG A 98 8.21 12.16 2.85
N HIS A 99 9.04 11.82 1.85
CA HIS A 99 9.77 12.80 1.03
C HIS A 99 9.70 12.53 -0.46
N ALA A 100 9.33 11.32 -0.86
CA ALA A 100 9.31 10.89 -2.24
C ALA A 100 8.29 11.65 -3.09
N VAL A 101 8.52 11.70 -4.39
CA VAL A 101 7.53 12.21 -5.34
C VAL A 101 6.55 11.08 -5.68
N PHE A 102 5.26 11.32 -5.46
CA PHE A 102 4.21 10.36 -5.80
C PHE A 102 3.76 10.52 -7.26
N PRO A 103 3.29 9.43 -7.89
CA PRO A 103 2.72 9.51 -9.23
C PRO A 103 1.39 10.28 -9.19
N HIS A 104 1.16 11.17 -10.16
CA HIS A 104 -0.09 11.93 -10.26
C HIS A 104 -1.19 11.16 -11.01
N ASN A 105 -2.42 11.68 -10.91
CA ASN A 105 -3.59 11.17 -11.62
C ASN A 105 -3.92 9.70 -11.30
N GLN A 106 -3.80 9.31 -10.04
CA GLN A 106 -4.18 7.98 -9.60
C GLN A 106 -5.70 7.91 -9.38
N ASP A 107 -6.30 6.79 -9.78
CA ASP A 107 -7.71 6.50 -9.53
C ASP A 107 -7.92 6.01 -8.09
N LEU A 108 -6.95 5.24 -7.59
CA LEU A 108 -6.95 4.67 -6.26
C LEU A 108 -5.55 4.70 -5.67
N ILE A 109 -5.46 5.08 -4.41
CA ILE A 109 -4.26 4.86 -3.59
C ILE A 109 -4.59 3.84 -2.53
N ILE A 110 -3.68 2.88 -2.32
CA ILE A 110 -3.80 1.85 -1.30
C ILE A 110 -2.66 1.99 -0.28
N ASN A 111 -3.03 2.21 0.98
CA ASN A 111 -2.12 2.08 2.12
C ASN A 111 -2.58 0.88 2.95
N TRP A 112 -1.84 -0.22 2.89
CA TRP A 112 -2.26 -1.53 3.37
C TRP A 112 -1.40 -2.05 4.52
N ALA A 113 -1.89 -3.07 5.20
CA ALA A 113 -1.20 -3.80 6.27
C ALA A 113 -0.81 -2.92 7.47
N SER A 114 -1.74 -2.02 7.88
CA SER A 114 -1.55 -1.11 9.02
C SER A 114 -0.32 -0.22 8.89
N SER A 115 -0.01 0.17 7.67
CA SER A 115 1.15 1.02 7.37
C SER A 115 0.90 2.51 7.57
N PHE A 116 -0.31 2.91 7.95
CA PHE A 116 -0.65 4.27 8.34
C PHE A 116 -0.44 4.48 9.84
N GLY A 117 0.01 5.67 10.24
CA GLY A 117 0.19 6.02 11.65
C GLY A 117 1.62 5.80 12.19
N TYR A 118 2.62 5.61 11.33
CA TYR A 118 4.02 5.46 11.73
C TYR A 118 4.70 6.77 12.14
N PHE A 119 4.11 7.91 11.80
CA PHE A 119 4.71 9.23 11.99
C PHE A 119 4.01 10.01 13.10
N SER A 120 4.48 11.24 13.37
CA SER A 120 3.75 12.18 14.20
C SER A 120 2.41 12.55 13.54
N ASP A 121 1.51 13.18 14.30
CA ASP A 121 0.22 13.63 13.75
C ASP A 121 0.41 14.58 12.56
N GLU A 122 1.39 15.48 12.62
CA GLU A 122 1.75 16.36 11.51
C GLU A 122 2.27 15.55 10.31
N GLY A 123 3.18 14.59 10.54
CA GLY A 123 3.71 13.76 9.47
C GLY A 123 2.68 12.83 8.82
N ASN A 124 1.72 12.33 9.60
CA ASN A 124 0.59 11.58 9.07
C ASN A 124 -0.36 12.47 8.26
N LYS A 125 -0.59 13.72 8.71
CA LYS A 125 -1.38 14.71 7.98
C LYS A 125 -0.70 15.07 6.65
N ASP A 126 0.59 15.38 6.66
CA ASP A 126 1.36 15.67 5.44
C ASP A 126 1.28 14.51 4.43
N LEU A 127 1.35 13.26 4.92
CA LEU A 127 1.20 12.08 4.07
C LEU A 127 -0.19 12.00 3.42
N LEU A 128 -1.27 12.29 4.16
CA LEU A 128 -2.62 12.33 3.63
C LEU A 128 -2.80 13.42 2.57
N GLU A 129 -2.24 14.61 2.80
CA GLU A 129 -2.28 15.72 1.84
C GLU A 129 -1.57 15.32 0.54
N ARG A 130 -0.41 14.68 0.62
CA ARG A 130 0.34 14.18 -0.54
C ARG A 130 -0.39 13.04 -1.27
N PHE A 131 -1.10 12.17 -0.56
CA PHE A 131 -1.99 11.19 -1.19
C PHE A 131 -3.12 11.90 -1.95
N ALA A 132 -3.75 12.90 -1.34
CA ALA A 132 -4.81 13.66 -2.00
C ALA A 132 -4.31 14.38 -3.28
N GLU A 133 -3.12 14.98 -3.26
CA GLU A 133 -2.49 15.61 -4.43
C GLU A 133 -2.13 14.62 -5.56
N SER A 134 -1.87 13.37 -5.20
CA SER A 134 -1.56 12.30 -6.14
C SER A 134 -2.82 11.73 -6.82
N LEU A 135 -3.97 11.83 -6.17
CA LEU A 135 -5.25 11.39 -6.72
C LEU A 135 -5.76 12.33 -7.81
N LYS A 136 -6.49 11.78 -8.77
CA LYS A 136 -7.32 12.58 -9.69
C LYS A 136 -8.57 13.09 -8.97
N SER A 137 -9.27 14.04 -9.56
CA SER A 137 -10.61 14.42 -9.08
C SER A 137 -11.54 13.20 -9.08
N GLY A 138 -12.17 12.93 -7.93
CA GLY A 138 -12.99 11.73 -7.70
C GLY A 138 -12.19 10.43 -7.53
N GLY A 139 -10.89 10.52 -7.31
CA GLY A 139 -10.07 9.37 -6.93
C GLY A 139 -10.26 9.01 -5.47
N GLU A 140 -9.96 7.77 -5.11
CA GLU A 140 -10.21 7.23 -3.78
C GLU A 140 -8.90 6.87 -3.05
N LEU A 141 -8.91 7.02 -1.72
CA LEU A 141 -7.84 6.56 -0.83
C LEU A 141 -8.37 5.43 0.05
N LEU A 142 -7.75 4.26 -0.06
CA LEU A 142 -8.04 3.09 0.77
C LEU A 142 -6.93 2.91 1.81
N ILE A 143 -7.28 3.03 3.08
CA ILE A 143 -6.37 2.77 4.20
C ILE A 143 -6.86 1.56 4.98
N GLU A 144 -6.01 0.56 5.15
CA GLU A 144 -6.28 -0.58 6.02
C GLU A 144 -5.47 -0.43 7.31
N VAL A 145 -6.17 -0.42 8.44
CA VAL A 145 -5.57 -0.37 9.77
C VAL A 145 -6.15 -1.44 10.68
N ALA A 146 -5.32 -1.94 11.59
CA ALA A 146 -5.78 -2.87 12.61
C ALA A 146 -6.80 -2.20 13.54
N ASN A 147 -7.93 -2.87 13.80
CA ASN A 147 -8.90 -2.37 14.76
C ASN A 147 -8.35 -2.49 16.20
N PRO A 148 -8.07 -1.39 16.91
CA PRO A 148 -7.43 -1.45 18.23
C PRO A 148 -8.25 -2.24 19.26
N LYS A 149 -9.58 -2.19 19.21
CA LYS A 149 -10.44 -2.94 20.12
C LYS A 149 -10.31 -4.45 19.94
N LEU A 150 -10.09 -4.88 18.70
CA LEU A 150 -9.95 -6.30 18.37
C LEU A 150 -8.53 -6.80 18.66
N VAL A 151 -7.52 -5.96 18.40
CA VAL A 151 -6.13 -6.27 18.78
C VAL A 151 -6.03 -6.44 20.30
N MET A 152 -6.61 -5.54 21.08
CA MET A 152 -6.61 -5.62 22.55
C MET A 152 -7.43 -6.79 23.11
N SER A 153 -8.45 -7.25 22.39
CA SER A 153 -9.26 -8.42 22.77
C SER A 153 -8.67 -9.76 22.33
N GLY A 154 -7.50 -9.76 21.67
CA GLY A 154 -6.89 -10.96 21.08
C GLY A 154 -7.62 -11.48 19.84
N ARG A 155 -8.59 -10.74 19.33
CA ARG A 155 -9.34 -11.04 18.10
C ARG A 155 -8.93 -10.05 17.02
N ALA A 156 -7.95 -10.41 16.21
CA ALA A 156 -7.53 -9.58 15.06
C ALA A 156 -8.56 -9.68 13.94
N THR A 157 -9.37 -8.64 13.74
CA THR A 157 -10.17 -8.45 12.53
C THR A 157 -9.81 -7.15 11.86
N ARG A 158 -9.79 -7.14 10.53
CA ARG A 158 -9.51 -6.00 9.68
C ARG A 158 -10.76 -5.12 9.49
N LEU A 159 -10.59 -3.82 9.62
CA LEU A 159 -11.57 -2.83 9.18
C LEU A 159 -11.05 -2.19 7.90
N ILE A 160 -11.86 -2.19 6.84
CA ILE A 160 -11.57 -1.45 5.60
C ILE A 160 -12.50 -0.24 5.60
N ALA A 161 -11.92 0.96 5.57
CA ALA A 161 -12.64 2.21 5.39
C ALA A 161 -12.15 2.89 4.10
N SER A 162 -13.08 3.29 3.25
CA SER A 162 -12.84 4.13 2.08
C SER A 162 -13.46 5.51 2.31
N GLY A 163 -12.80 6.57 1.87
CA GLY A 163 -13.32 7.93 1.94
C GLY A 163 -13.10 8.64 0.61
N GLU A 164 -14.10 9.40 0.15
CA GLU A 164 -13.95 10.29 -0.99
C GLU A 164 -13.20 11.56 -0.54
N THR A 165 -12.23 11.99 -1.34
CA THR A 165 -11.60 13.30 -1.14
C THR A 165 -12.54 14.39 -1.66
N CYS A 166 -12.92 15.33 -0.78
CA CYS A 166 -13.66 16.53 -1.17
C CYS A 166 -12.83 17.48 -2.02
#